data_a6b286b2c6fcbc43e841e34af4a88fa6
#
_entry.id   a6b286b2c6fcbc43e841e34af4a88fa6
#
_cell.length_a   1.000
_cell.length_b   1.000
_cell.length_c   1.000
_cell.angle_alpha   90.00
_cell.angle_beta   90.00
_cell.angle_gamma   90.00
#
_symmetry.space_group_name_H-M   'P 1'
#
loop_
_entity.id
_entity.type
_entity.pdbx_description
1 polymer ?
#
loop_
_entity_poly.entity_id
_entity_poly.type
_entity_poly.pdbx_seq_one_letter_code
_entity_poly.pdbx_strand_id
1 'polypeptide(L)'
;ASQEPRVLAGDFLSVISNQAIKSEIEQYLFAPFIGFNADSQNFPVLATEVPTLENGRLRVTDIGGGKKRLEMDITIRPDAKWSDGRPITTEDVAFYFEVGKAKGMPVLNPDFWERVNVRIKDARNFTLIFEPAYYYDTYGPINTYAPKHIMGPEWERVKAAARGLDPQKDAEKLNELYRNFFIKFSTPQALNRGAMVYSGPFMLRRWVPGNSIEMVRNPNFPIKPEGGESKYVQKVVYRFIQNTNSLLVAVIGGSIDATSSVSLTFDQGRSPQLVRRAPGRFDIWFVPGAIWEHIDINKFENCQVVKDLGLNDKRTRQA
;
A
#
# COMPACT_ATOMS: atom_id res chain seq x y z
N ALA A 1 -15.72 5.25 -7.44
CA ALA A 1 -15.00 4.03 -7.88
C ALA A 1 -15.96 2.96 -8.34
N SER A 2 -15.54 2.09 -9.28
CA SER A 2 -16.35 0.93 -9.73
C SER A 2 -16.17 -0.30 -8.82
N GLN A 3 -15.18 -0.28 -7.96
CA GLN A 3 -14.85 -1.37 -7.04
C GLN A 3 -14.90 -0.89 -5.59
N GLU A 4 -15.20 -1.82 -4.68
CA GLU A 4 -15.09 -1.64 -3.25
C GLU A 4 -13.97 -2.52 -2.70
N PRO A 5 -13.10 -2.02 -1.78
CA PRO A 5 -12.10 -2.86 -1.16
C PRO A 5 -12.76 -3.86 -0.18
N ARG A 6 -12.19 -5.06 -0.07
CA ARG A 6 -12.65 -6.05 0.92
C ARG A 6 -12.25 -5.67 2.35
N VAL A 7 -11.06 -5.11 2.48
CA VAL A 7 -10.44 -4.66 3.73
C VAL A 7 -9.60 -3.42 3.47
N LEU A 8 -9.31 -2.65 4.50
CA LEU A 8 -8.43 -1.47 4.47
C LEU A 8 -7.52 -1.44 5.68
N ALA A 9 -6.57 -0.54 5.63
CA ALA A 9 -5.72 -0.14 6.75
C ALA A 9 -4.95 -1.29 7.39
N GLY A 10 -5.51 -1.96 8.39
CA GLY A 10 -4.82 -2.98 9.19
C GLY A 10 -4.24 -4.15 8.41
N ASP A 11 -4.71 -4.44 7.20
CA ASP A 11 -4.14 -5.48 6.33
C ASP A 11 -2.94 -4.97 5.52
N PHE A 12 -1.96 -4.40 6.19
CA PHE A 12 -0.82 -3.72 5.59
C PHE A 12 0.17 -4.64 4.83
N LEU A 13 0.07 -5.94 4.99
CA LEU A 13 0.83 -6.94 4.22
C LEU A 13 0.00 -7.56 3.09
N SER A 14 -1.23 -7.12 2.90
CA SER A 14 -2.17 -7.66 1.91
C SER A 14 -2.41 -9.17 2.04
N VAL A 15 -2.43 -9.67 3.27
CA VAL A 15 -2.69 -11.09 3.60
C VAL A 15 -4.12 -11.49 3.24
N ILE A 16 -5.07 -10.56 3.35
CA ILE A 16 -6.49 -10.80 3.07
C ILE A 16 -6.84 -10.38 1.64
N SER A 17 -6.34 -9.23 1.20
CA SER A 17 -6.70 -8.65 -0.10
C SER A 17 -5.61 -7.78 -0.69
N ASN A 18 -5.33 -8.01 -1.98
CA ASN A 18 -4.43 -7.21 -2.80
C ASN A 18 -5.22 -6.57 -3.95
N GLN A 19 -6.10 -5.62 -3.63
CA GLN A 19 -6.91 -4.90 -4.62
C GLN A 19 -6.33 -3.52 -4.91
N ALA A 20 -6.31 -3.11 -6.19
CA ALA A 20 -5.86 -1.78 -6.60
C ALA A 20 -6.63 -0.66 -5.89
N ILE A 21 -7.96 -0.80 -5.75
CA ILE A 21 -8.79 0.18 -5.01
C ILE A 21 -8.41 0.29 -3.53
N LYS A 22 -7.98 -0.82 -2.89
CA LYS A 22 -7.46 -0.79 -1.52
C LYS A 22 -6.22 0.09 -1.44
N SER A 23 -5.23 -0.18 -2.30
CA SER A 23 -3.98 0.59 -2.34
C SER A 23 -4.22 2.07 -2.65
N GLU A 24 -5.16 2.40 -3.54
CA GLU A 24 -5.53 3.78 -3.85
C GLU A 24 -6.10 4.52 -2.63
N ILE A 25 -7.03 3.90 -1.90
CA ILE A 25 -7.62 4.52 -0.71
C ILE A 25 -6.60 4.63 0.43
N GLU A 26 -5.74 3.62 0.59
CA GLU A 26 -4.71 3.63 1.64
C GLU A 26 -3.68 4.74 1.49
N GLN A 27 -3.44 5.27 0.30
CA GLN A 27 -2.58 6.45 0.09
C GLN A 27 -3.12 7.72 0.75
N TYR A 28 -4.42 7.81 0.98
CA TYR A 28 -5.02 8.92 1.77
C TYR A 28 -4.86 8.70 3.27
N LEU A 29 -4.83 7.44 3.70
CA LEU A 29 -4.83 7.06 5.11
C LEU A 29 -3.43 6.93 5.71
N PHE A 30 -2.45 6.56 4.88
CA PHE A 30 -1.07 6.32 5.33
C PHE A 30 -0.07 7.05 4.46
N ALA A 31 0.88 7.69 5.10
CA ALA A 31 1.94 8.42 4.42
C ALA A 31 3.21 7.57 4.35
N PRO A 32 3.94 7.60 3.22
CA PRO A 32 5.26 7.01 3.11
C PRO A 32 6.30 7.88 3.83
N PHE A 33 7.49 7.34 4.09
CA PHE A 33 8.63 8.16 4.48
C PHE A 33 9.11 9.03 3.32
N ILE A 34 9.21 8.44 2.14
CA ILE A 34 9.55 9.11 0.88
C ILE A 34 8.41 8.90 -0.10
N GLY A 35 7.86 9.96 -0.62
CA GLY A 35 6.85 9.97 -1.68
C GLY A 35 7.45 10.31 -3.04
N PHE A 36 6.64 10.22 -4.08
CA PHE A 36 6.99 10.70 -5.41
C PHE A 36 5.82 11.54 -5.98
N ASN A 37 6.16 12.56 -6.72
CA ASN A 37 5.19 13.45 -7.37
C ASN A 37 4.78 12.90 -8.76
N ALA A 38 3.93 13.67 -9.47
CA ALA A 38 3.46 13.31 -10.81
C ALA A 38 4.60 13.16 -11.84
N ASP A 39 5.73 13.83 -11.63
CA ASP A 39 6.92 13.77 -12.47
C ASP A 39 7.88 12.65 -12.02
N SER A 40 7.44 11.75 -11.15
CA SER A 40 8.23 10.65 -10.56
C SER A 40 9.46 11.13 -9.77
N GLN A 41 9.46 12.37 -9.29
CA GLN A 41 10.51 12.89 -8.43
C GLN A 41 10.23 12.54 -6.98
N ASN A 42 11.25 12.04 -6.29
CA ASN A 42 11.13 11.71 -4.87
C ASN A 42 11.13 12.97 -4.00
N PHE A 43 10.30 12.98 -2.97
CA PHE A 43 10.26 14.04 -1.97
C PHE A 43 10.02 13.46 -0.57
N PRO A 44 10.51 14.12 0.50
CA PRO A 44 10.32 13.64 1.85
C PRO A 44 8.88 13.92 2.32
N VAL A 45 8.23 12.90 2.92
CA VAL A 45 6.90 13.04 3.53
C VAL A 45 6.99 12.90 5.04
N LEU A 46 7.26 11.72 5.56
CA LEU A 46 7.49 11.49 7.00
C LEU A 46 8.98 11.44 7.34
N ALA A 47 9.87 11.41 6.34
CA ALA A 47 11.30 11.61 6.52
C ALA A 47 11.66 13.10 6.50
N THR A 48 12.81 13.46 7.05
CA THR A 48 13.35 14.83 7.01
C THR A 48 13.91 15.20 5.65
N GLU A 49 14.40 14.22 4.91
CA GLU A 49 15.02 14.39 3.58
C GLU A 49 14.99 13.08 2.79
N VAL A 50 15.21 13.16 1.49
CA VAL A 50 15.39 12.00 0.61
C VAL A 50 16.82 11.48 0.75
N PRO A 51 17.04 10.20 1.08
CA PRO A 51 18.36 9.59 1.03
C PRO A 51 18.90 9.55 -0.39
N THR A 52 20.07 10.11 -0.64
CA THR A 52 20.75 10.08 -1.95
C THR A 52 22.22 9.67 -1.79
N LEU A 53 22.88 9.35 -2.89
CA LEU A 53 24.33 9.09 -2.89
C LEU A 53 25.09 10.37 -2.54
N GLU A 54 24.63 11.53 -3.01
CA GLU A 54 25.25 12.82 -2.82
C GLU A 54 25.24 13.26 -1.35
N ASN A 55 24.12 13.02 -0.63
CA ASN A 55 24.06 13.35 0.80
C ASN A 55 24.60 12.22 1.71
N GLY A 56 25.11 11.14 1.12
CA GLY A 56 25.71 10.01 1.85
C GLY A 56 24.74 9.14 2.62
N ARG A 57 23.43 9.42 2.53
CA ARG A 57 22.39 8.62 3.21
C ARG A 57 21.97 7.38 2.43
N LEU A 58 22.27 7.32 1.14
CA LEU A 58 22.16 6.13 0.32
C LEU A 58 23.58 5.62 0.02
N ARG A 59 23.84 4.37 0.34
CA ARG A 59 25.14 3.75 0.13
C ARG A 59 24.98 2.41 -0.57
N VAL A 60 25.82 2.19 -1.58
CA VAL A 60 25.89 0.92 -2.32
C VAL A 60 27.28 0.32 -2.12
N THR A 61 27.36 -0.88 -1.58
CA THR A 61 28.62 -1.57 -1.29
C THR A 61 28.67 -2.89 -2.06
N ASP A 62 29.81 -3.19 -2.66
CA ASP A 62 30.07 -4.51 -3.25
C ASP A 62 30.28 -5.54 -2.13
N ILE A 63 29.55 -6.64 -2.19
CA ILE A 63 29.64 -7.73 -1.19
C ILE A 63 30.22 -9.01 -1.78
N GLY A 64 30.77 -8.93 -2.99
CA GLY A 64 31.38 -10.04 -3.71
C GLY A 64 30.36 -10.84 -4.55
N GLY A 65 30.89 -11.66 -5.45
CA GLY A 65 30.07 -12.50 -6.32
C GLY A 65 29.12 -11.72 -7.24
N GLY A 66 29.44 -10.47 -7.59
CA GLY A 66 28.58 -9.60 -8.40
C GLY A 66 27.36 -9.04 -7.65
N LYS A 67 27.27 -9.26 -6.35
CA LYS A 67 26.17 -8.80 -5.51
C LYS A 67 26.48 -7.46 -4.86
N LYS A 68 25.44 -6.68 -4.62
CA LYS A 68 25.53 -5.37 -3.93
C LYS A 68 24.69 -5.41 -2.65
N ARG A 69 25.07 -4.58 -1.69
CA ARG A 69 24.26 -4.18 -0.53
C ARG A 69 23.86 -2.73 -0.70
N LEU A 70 22.60 -2.43 -0.48
CA LEU A 70 22.07 -1.07 -0.42
C LEU A 70 21.74 -0.75 1.03
N GLU A 71 22.24 0.35 1.54
CA GLU A 71 21.88 0.91 2.85
C GLU A 71 21.27 2.29 2.67
N MET A 72 20.14 2.53 3.33
CA MET A 72 19.35 3.75 3.24
C MET A 72 19.07 4.28 4.65
N ASP A 73 19.70 5.39 5.01
CA ASP A 73 19.50 6.06 6.30
C ASP A 73 18.28 6.98 6.24
N ILE A 74 17.31 6.72 7.08
CA ILE A 74 16.08 7.50 7.17
C ILE A 74 15.98 8.13 8.56
N THR A 75 15.70 9.43 8.60
CA THR A 75 15.38 10.18 9.80
C THR A 75 13.90 10.57 9.78
N ILE A 76 13.13 10.09 10.75
CA ILE A 76 11.72 10.46 10.91
C ILE A 76 11.64 11.91 11.36
N ARG A 77 10.79 12.71 10.72
CA ARG A 77 10.61 14.11 11.09
C ARG A 77 10.01 14.25 12.51
N PRO A 78 10.39 15.27 13.27
CA PRO A 78 9.98 15.40 14.69
C PRO A 78 8.49 15.64 14.89
N ASP A 79 7.78 16.16 13.88
CA ASP A 79 6.35 16.44 13.88
C ASP A 79 5.51 15.33 13.26
N ALA A 80 6.12 14.18 12.87
CA ALA A 80 5.39 13.01 12.39
C ALA A 80 4.57 12.38 13.52
N LYS A 81 3.25 12.32 13.32
CA LYS A 81 2.30 11.81 14.31
C LYS A 81 1.25 10.93 13.67
N TRP A 82 0.77 9.98 14.44
CA TRP A 82 -0.47 9.28 14.18
C TRP A 82 -1.68 10.22 14.37
N SER A 83 -2.83 9.82 13.82
CA SER A 83 -4.06 10.62 13.91
C SER A 83 -4.60 10.80 15.33
N ASP A 84 -4.17 9.96 16.29
CA ASP A 84 -4.45 10.10 17.72
C ASP A 84 -3.46 11.03 18.45
N GLY A 85 -2.51 11.62 17.74
CA GLY A 85 -1.52 12.56 18.26
C GLY A 85 -0.24 11.93 18.79
N ARG A 86 -0.13 10.61 18.88
CA ARG A 86 1.10 9.93 19.29
C ARG A 86 2.19 10.09 18.23
N PRO A 87 3.47 10.26 18.62
CA PRO A 87 4.56 10.35 17.66
C PRO A 87 4.73 9.02 16.90
N ILE A 88 5.07 9.13 15.62
CA ILE A 88 5.56 8.00 14.82
C ILE A 88 7.04 7.83 15.13
N THR A 89 7.43 6.62 15.48
CA THR A 89 8.79 6.31 15.91
C THR A 89 9.35 5.09 15.19
N THR A 90 10.62 4.83 15.38
CA THR A 90 11.27 3.62 14.87
C THR A 90 10.74 2.33 15.51
N GLU A 91 10.00 2.40 16.63
CA GLU A 91 9.29 1.25 17.17
C GLU A 91 8.17 0.76 16.26
N ASP A 92 7.48 1.68 15.57
CA ASP A 92 6.45 1.34 14.58
C ASP A 92 7.11 0.68 13.35
N VAL A 93 8.29 1.19 12.95
CA VAL A 93 9.08 0.59 11.85
C VAL A 93 9.54 -0.81 12.24
N ALA A 94 10.13 -0.98 13.42
CA ALA A 94 10.58 -2.29 13.91
C ALA A 94 9.41 -3.28 13.99
N PHE A 95 8.25 -2.83 14.46
CA PHE A 95 7.05 -3.64 14.54
C PHE A 95 6.55 -4.08 13.15
N TYR A 96 6.55 -3.18 12.16
CA TYR A 96 6.22 -3.55 10.78
C TYR A 96 7.11 -4.68 10.24
N PHE A 97 8.42 -4.60 10.49
CA PHE A 97 9.37 -5.64 10.07
C PHE A 97 9.22 -6.92 10.90
N GLU A 98 8.94 -6.81 12.19
CA GLU A 98 8.67 -7.98 13.05
C GLU A 98 7.48 -8.79 12.54
N VAL A 99 6.38 -8.12 12.19
CA VAL A 99 5.19 -8.76 11.64
C VAL A 99 5.47 -9.36 10.26
N GLY A 100 6.09 -8.58 9.35
CA GLY A 100 6.35 -9.02 7.98
C GLY A 100 7.34 -10.19 7.87
N LYS A 101 8.27 -10.29 8.83
CA LYS A 101 9.26 -11.38 8.89
C LYS A 101 8.85 -12.56 9.78
N ALA A 102 7.63 -12.57 10.29
CA ALA A 102 7.16 -13.68 11.11
C ALA A 102 7.13 -14.98 10.29
N LYS A 103 7.55 -16.07 10.93
CA LYS A 103 7.63 -17.38 10.27
C LYS A 103 6.27 -17.81 9.72
N GLY A 104 6.22 -18.13 8.43
CA GLY A 104 4.99 -18.54 7.76
C GLY A 104 3.99 -17.41 7.49
N MET A 105 4.42 -16.13 7.62
CA MET A 105 3.58 -15.00 7.21
C MET A 105 3.35 -15.06 5.69
N PRO A 106 2.09 -15.07 5.21
CA PRO A 106 1.78 -15.18 3.79
C PRO A 106 1.93 -13.82 3.07
N VAL A 107 3.17 -13.36 2.94
CA VAL A 107 3.50 -12.09 2.27
C VAL A 107 3.46 -12.24 0.75
N LEU A 108 3.07 -11.17 0.04
CA LEU A 108 2.97 -11.16 -1.42
C LEU A 108 4.31 -11.26 -2.15
N ASN A 109 5.38 -10.77 -1.53
CA ASN A 109 6.72 -10.76 -2.11
C ASN A 109 7.73 -11.33 -1.12
N PRO A 110 7.83 -12.67 -1.00
CA PRO A 110 8.77 -13.33 -0.09
C PRO A 110 10.21 -12.90 -0.31
N ASP A 111 10.67 -12.79 -1.57
CA ASP A 111 12.02 -12.35 -1.93
C ASP A 111 12.38 -10.99 -1.32
N PHE A 112 11.47 -10.03 -1.37
CA PHE A 112 11.67 -8.74 -0.70
C PHE A 112 11.91 -8.90 0.80
N TRP A 113 11.05 -9.68 1.48
CA TRP A 113 11.13 -9.88 2.93
C TRP A 113 12.38 -10.66 3.37
N GLU A 114 12.88 -11.54 2.52
CA GLU A 114 14.14 -12.26 2.77
C GLU A 114 15.34 -11.30 2.71
N ARG A 115 15.37 -10.39 1.76
CA ARG A 115 16.50 -9.49 1.47
C ARG A 115 16.52 -8.20 2.30
N VAL A 116 15.34 -7.68 2.68
CA VAL A 116 15.26 -6.43 3.41
C VAL A 116 15.48 -6.65 4.91
N ASN A 117 16.27 -5.78 5.53
CA ASN A 117 16.45 -5.72 6.98
C ASN A 117 16.37 -4.26 7.45
N VAL A 118 16.10 -4.08 8.74
CA VAL A 118 16.09 -2.78 9.38
C VAL A 118 17.04 -2.76 10.56
N ARG A 119 17.84 -1.70 10.67
CA ARG A 119 18.72 -1.43 11.80
C ARG A 119 18.24 -0.15 12.47
N ILE A 120 17.70 -0.28 13.67
CA ILE A 120 17.27 0.87 14.48
C ILE A 120 18.52 1.50 15.13
N LYS A 121 18.64 2.82 15.02
CA LYS A 121 19.70 3.61 15.65
C LYS A 121 19.22 4.30 16.94
N ASP A 122 18.06 4.93 16.85
CA ASP A 122 17.37 5.60 17.96
C ASP A 122 15.88 5.76 17.64
N ALA A 123 15.14 6.53 18.43
CA ALA A 123 13.68 6.69 18.28
C ALA A 123 13.22 7.29 16.94
N ARG A 124 14.13 7.93 16.18
CA ARG A 124 13.81 8.57 14.89
C ARG A 124 14.71 8.18 13.74
N ASN A 125 15.83 7.49 14.02
CA ASN A 125 16.81 7.15 13.01
C ASN A 125 16.87 5.64 12.82
N PHE A 126 16.77 5.19 11.57
CA PHE A 126 16.96 3.81 11.18
C PHE A 126 17.63 3.69 9.82
N THR A 127 18.20 2.52 9.56
CA THR A 127 18.79 2.16 8.26
C THR A 127 18.02 0.98 7.70
N LEU A 128 17.56 1.10 6.46
CA LEU A 128 17.11 -0.03 5.67
C LEU A 128 18.29 -0.64 4.95
N ILE A 129 18.32 -1.96 4.92
CA ILE A 129 19.42 -2.73 4.35
C ILE A 129 18.82 -3.76 3.42
N PHE A 130 19.19 -3.71 2.14
CA PHE A 130 18.85 -4.72 1.14
C PHE A 130 20.09 -5.53 0.80
N GLU A 131 20.01 -6.87 0.97
CA GLU A 131 21.15 -7.76 0.72
C GLU A 131 20.68 -9.15 0.24
N PRO A 132 20.94 -9.53 -1.02
CA PRO A 132 21.46 -8.68 -2.08
C PRO A 132 20.49 -7.59 -2.50
N ALA A 133 21.02 -6.46 -2.94
CA ALA A 133 20.22 -5.36 -3.47
C ALA A 133 20.02 -5.50 -4.99
N TYR A 134 18.84 -5.12 -5.46
CA TYR A 134 18.53 -4.99 -6.87
C TYR A 134 18.35 -3.51 -7.23
N TYR A 135 18.42 -3.18 -8.53
CA TYR A 135 18.34 -1.78 -9.00
C TYR A 135 17.01 -1.08 -8.65
N TYR A 136 15.95 -1.84 -8.39
CA TYR A 136 14.62 -1.33 -8.02
C TYR A 136 14.39 -1.23 -6.48
N ASP A 137 15.36 -1.63 -5.67
CA ASP A 137 15.25 -1.56 -4.20
C ASP A 137 15.45 -0.13 -3.65
N THR A 138 15.30 0.90 -4.46
CA THR A 138 15.38 2.28 -4.04
C THR A 138 14.00 2.82 -3.71
N TYR A 139 13.83 3.46 -2.57
CA TYR A 139 12.61 4.14 -2.12
C TYR A 139 11.34 3.27 -2.16
N GLY A 140 11.49 1.96 -2.18
CA GLY A 140 10.39 1.00 -2.16
C GLY A 140 9.42 1.22 -0.99
N PRO A 141 8.34 0.47 -0.90
CA PRO A 141 7.17 0.74 -0.06
C PRO A 141 7.49 0.63 1.44
N ILE A 142 8.23 1.60 1.95
CA ILE A 142 8.48 1.74 3.36
C ILE A 142 7.48 2.74 3.88
N ASN A 143 6.32 2.23 4.18
CA ASN A 143 5.21 3.00 4.71
C ASN A 143 5.02 2.68 6.19
N THR A 144 4.53 3.66 6.92
CA THR A 144 4.08 3.45 8.30
C THR A 144 2.64 2.93 8.28
N TYR A 145 2.45 1.63 8.14
CA TYR A 145 1.11 1.02 8.18
C TYR A 145 0.78 0.35 9.50
N ALA A 146 1.75 0.23 10.40
CA ALA A 146 1.66 -0.64 11.56
C ALA A 146 1.87 0.13 12.88
N PRO A 147 0.84 0.82 13.38
CA PRO A 147 0.92 1.49 14.68
C PRO A 147 1.08 0.47 15.81
N LYS A 148 2.31 0.35 16.33
CA LYS A 148 2.65 -0.64 17.37
C LYS A 148 1.77 -0.52 18.60
N HIS A 149 1.44 0.69 19.04
CA HIS A 149 0.61 0.91 20.21
C HIS A 149 -0.85 0.45 20.05
N ILE A 150 -1.33 0.32 18.82
CA ILE A 150 -2.67 -0.21 18.50
C ILE A 150 -2.62 -1.73 18.29
N MET A 151 -1.72 -2.18 17.44
CA MET A 151 -1.69 -3.57 16.96
C MET A 151 -0.81 -4.48 17.83
N GLY A 152 0.17 -3.91 18.51
CA GLY A 152 1.17 -4.65 19.29
C GLY A 152 0.59 -5.57 20.36
N PRO A 153 -0.39 -5.13 21.19
CA PRO A 153 -0.98 -6.01 22.21
C PRO A 153 -1.62 -7.28 21.64
N GLU A 154 -2.24 -7.18 20.46
CA GLU A 154 -2.79 -8.36 19.78
C GLU A 154 -1.70 -9.20 19.13
N TRP A 155 -0.66 -8.55 18.60
CA TRP A 155 0.48 -9.24 18.01
C TRP A 155 1.21 -10.13 19.06
N GLU A 156 1.34 -9.69 20.30
CA GLU A 156 1.91 -10.52 21.36
C GLU A 156 1.09 -11.79 21.61
N ARG A 157 -0.24 -11.73 21.51
CA ARG A 157 -1.12 -12.90 21.58
C ARG A 157 -0.90 -13.84 20.39
N VAL A 158 -0.76 -13.25 19.19
CA VAL A 158 -0.47 -14.02 17.97
C VAL A 158 0.87 -14.74 18.07
N LYS A 159 1.92 -14.06 18.53
CA LYS A 159 3.24 -14.69 18.74
C LYS A 159 3.17 -15.84 19.76
N ALA A 160 2.43 -15.65 20.84
CA ALA A 160 2.25 -16.71 21.83
C ALA A 160 1.51 -17.92 21.25
N ALA A 161 0.47 -17.70 20.45
CA ALA A 161 -0.28 -18.77 19.79
C ALA A 161 0.51 -19.46 18.67
N ALA A 162 1.39 -18.73 17.97
CA ALA A 162 2.26 -19.28 16.94
C ALA A 162 3.48 -20.07 17.49
N ARG A 163 3.71 -19.98 18.80
CA ARG A 163 4.87 -20.64 19.42
C ARG A 163 4.81 -22.16 19.23
N GLY A 164 5.87 -22.72 18.65
CA GLY A 164 6.00 -24.16 18.39
C GLY A 164 5.28 -24.64 17.13
N LEU A 165 4.59 -23.79 16.39
CA LEU A 165 4.04 -24.14 15.08
C LEU A 165 5.17 -24.20 14.02
N ASP A 166 5.11 -25.21 13.17
CA ASP A 166 6.02 -25.39 12.05
C ASP A 166 5.41 -24.77 10.77
N PRO A 167 6.12 -23.86 10.08
CA PRO A 167 5.58 -23.18 8.90
C PRO A 167 5.17 -24.11 7.75
N GLN A 168 5.75 -25.29 7.65
CA GLN A 168 5.39 -26.26 6.60
C GLN A 168 4.26 -27.20 7.04
N LYS A 169 4.32 -27.68 8.28
CA LYS A 169 3.35 -28.66 8.81
C LYS A 169 2.05 -27.98 9.28
N ASP A 170 2.15 -26.80 9.84
CA ASP A 170 1.05 -26.05 10.42
C ASP A 170 0.66 -24.80 9.60
N ALA A 171 0.97 -24.79 8.29
CA ALA A 171 0.76 -23.64 7.41
C ALA A 171 -0.68 -23.09 7.45
N GLU A 172 -1.69 -23.96 7.46
CA GLU A 172 -3.10 -23.55 7.52
C GLU A 172 -3.43 -22.84 8.84
N LYS A 173 -2.95 -23.36 9.98
CA LYS A 173 -3.15 -22.74 11.29
C LYS A 173 -2.47 -21.38 11.39
N LEU A 174 -1.24 -21.26 10.87
CA LEU A 174 -0.53 -19.99 10.82
C LEU A 174 -1.25 -18.97 9.94
N ASN A 175 -1.70 -19.39 8.74
CA ASN A 175 -2.47 -18.55 7.83
C ASN A 175 -3.76 -18.03 8.49
N GLU A 176 -4.50 -18.90 9.16
CA GLU A 176 -5.71 -18.53 9.89
C GLU A 176 -5.40 -17.54 11.03
N LEU A 177 -4.37 -17.81 11.81
CA LEU A 177 -3.93 -16.98 12.93
C LEU A 177 -3.55 -15.57 12.46
N TYR A 178 -2.73 -15.45 11.41
CA TYR A 178 -2.33 -14.17 10.85
C TYR A 178 -3.50 -13.44 10.18
N ARG A 179 -4.35 -14.15 9.43
CA ARG A 179 -5.55 -13.57 8.85
C ARG A 179 -6.47 -12.99 9.93
N ASN A 180 -6.69 -13.73 11.01
CA ASN A 180 -7.52 -13.29 12.13
C ASN A 180 -6.94 -12.07 12.85
N PHE A 181 -5.61 -11.95 12.94
CA PHE A 181 -4.94 -10.75 13.41
C PHE A 181 -5.32 -9.53 12.55
N PHE A 182 -5.13 -9.62 11.23
CA PHE A 182 -5.42 -8.50 10.34
C PHE A 182 -6.90 -8.14 10.27
N ILE A 183 -7.81 -9.11 10.32
CA ILE A 183 -9.27 -8.87 10.33
C ILE A 183 -9.69 -7.94 11.47
N LYS A 184 -9.05 -8.02 12.64
CA LYS A 184 -9.37 -7.18 13.80
C LYS A 184 -9.18 -5.68 13.56
N PHE A 185 -8.37 -5.32 12.56
CA PHE A 185 -7.97 -3.94 12.27
C PHE A 185 -8.34 -3.45 10.87
N SER A 186 -8.97 -4.29 10.03
CA SER A 186 -9.10 -4.01 8.59
C SER A 186 -10.53 -4.10 8.04
N THR A 187 -11.46 -4.68 8.77
CA THR A 187 -12.85 -4.81 8.31
C THR A 187 -13.65 -3.52 8.52
N PRO A 188 -14.74 -3.29 7.75
CA PRO A 188 -15.61 -2.14 7.95
C PRO A 188 -16.09 -1.98 9.39
N GLN A 189 -16.45 -3.10 10.04
CA GLN A 189 -16.93 -3.10 11.42
C GLN A 189 -15.84 -2.71 12.41
N ALA A 190 -14.61 -3.19 12.22
CA ALA A 190 -13.48 -2.84 13.07
C ALA A 190 -13.11 -1.37 12.90
N LEU A 191 -12.97 -0.91 11.68
CA LEU A 191 -12.56 0.46 11.36
C LEU A 191 -13.60 1.50 11.79
N ASN A 192 -14.89 1.22 11.63
CA ASN A 192 -15.97 2.09 12.11
C ASN A 192 -16.02 2.21 13.65
N ARG A 193 -15.42 1.28 14.39
CA ARG A 193 -15.24 1.34 15.85
C ARG A 193 -13.93 1.98 16.27
N GLY A 194 -13.15 2.49 15.33
CA GLY A 194 -11.88 3.15 15.63
C GLY A 194 -10.73 2.18 15.91
N ALA A 195 -10.74 1.00 15.31
CA ALA A 195 -9.68 -0.01 15.53
C ALA A 195 -8.31 0.38 14.98
N MET A 196 -8.21 1.48 14.23
CA MET A 196 -6.95 1.94 13.61
C MET A 196 -6.74 3.43 13.79
N VAL A 197 -5.47 3.83 13.70
CA VAL A 197 -5.01 5.21 13.58
C VAL A 197 -4.24 5.37 12.28
N TYR A 198 -4.09 6.59 11.81
CA TYR A 198 -3.65 6.90 10.45
C TYR A 198 -2.47 7.87 10.48
N SER A 199 -1.52 7.70 9.56
CA SER A 199 -0.35 8.57 9.41
C SER A 199 -0.48 9.54 8.24
N GLY A 200 -1.47 9.34 7.36
CA GLY A 200 -1.69 10.11 6.14
C GLY A 200 -2.49 11.40 6.32
N PRO A 201 -2.75 12.12 5.21
CA PRO A 201 -3.48 13.38 5.21
C PRO A 201 -4.95 13.26 5.63
N PHE A 202 -5.51 12.08 5.54
CA PHE A 202 -6.87 11.80 5.95
C PHE A 202 -6.93 10.63 6.93
N MET A 203 -8.04 10.54 7.66
CA MET A 203 -8.42 9.44 8.53
C MET A 203 -9.82 8.96 8.18
N LEU A 204 -10.06 7.66 8.27
CA LEU A 204 -11.37 7.08 8.01
C LEU A 204 -12.35 7.52 9.10
N ARG A 205 -13.48 8.06 8.66
CA ARG A 205 -14.59 8.42 9.52
C ARG A 205 -15.69 7.37 9.53
N ARG A 206 -16.05 6.87 8.35
CA ARG A 206 -17.13 5.91 8.19
C ARG A 206 -16.97 5.08 6.93
N TRP A 207 -17.22 3.80 7.03
CA TRP A 207 -17.35 2.90 5.90
C TRP A 207 -18.74 2.27 5.92
N VAL A 208 -19.54 2.53 4.89
CA VAL A 208 -20.85 1.91 4.65
C VAL A 208 -20.68 0.90 3.52
N PRO A 209 -20.61 -0.42 3.83
CA PRO A 209 -20.41 -1.46 2.82
C PRO A 209 -21.44 -1.39 1.69
N GLY A 210 -20.97 -1.58 0.45
CA GLY A 210 -21.78 -1.46 -0.76
C GLY A 210 -22.13 -0.03 -1.18
N ASN A 211 -21.77 0.98 -0.39
CA ASN A 211 -22.16 2.37 -0.64
C ASN A 211 -20.95 3.33 -0.72
N SER A 212 -20.25 3.52 0.40
CA SER A 212 -19.22 4.57 0.45
C SER A 212 -18.22 4.42 1.58
N ILE A 213 -17.06 5.05 1.39
CA ILE A 213 -16.06 5.33 2.42
C ILE A 213 -15.93 6.83 2.57
N GLU A 214 -16.14 7.34 3.77
CA GLU A 214 -15.94 8.75 4.14
C GLU A 214 -14.64 8.88 4.92
N MET A 215 -13.78 9.77 4.45
CA MET A 215 -12.54 10.15 5.10
C MET A 215 -12.55 11.64 5.41
N VAL A 216 -12.02 12.03 6.55
CA VAL A 216 -11.89 13.41 6.99
C VAL A 216 -10.43 13.76 7.17
N ARG A 217 -10.11 15.04 7.08
CA ARG A 217 -8.76 15.55 7.27
C ARG A 217 -8.16 15.06 8.59
N ASN A 218 -6.90 14.63 8.53
CA ASN A 218 -6.09 14.34 9.71
C ASN A 218 -5.40 15.63 10.19
N PRO A 219 -5.76 16.19 11.34
CA PRO A 219 -5.18 17.44 11.83
C PRO A 219 -3.70 17.28 12.23
N ASN A 220 -3.26 16.05 12.50
CA ASN A 220 -1.90 15.73 12.90
C ASN A 220 -0.95 15.47 11.72
N PHE A 221 -1.44 15.51 10.47
CA PHE A 221 -0.59 15.34 9.31
C PHE A 221 0.31 16.57 9.12
N PRO A 222 1.64 16.39 9.04
CA PRO A 222 2.58 17.48 9.17
C PRO A 222 2.67 18.37 7.92
N ILE A 223 2.32 17.87 6.73
CA ILE A 223 2.42 18.62 5.49
C ILE A 223 1.12 19.39 5.25
N LYS A 224 1.26 20.68 5.03
CA LYS A 224 0.14 21.58 4.68
C LYS A 224 0.15 21.87 3.18
N PRO A 225 -1.01 22.05 2.52
CA PRO A 225 -1.06 22.45 1.12
C PRO A 225 -0.52 23.87 0.94
N GLU A 226 0.03 24.15 -0.23
CA GLU A 226 0.38 25.50 -0.64
C GLU A 226 -0.88 26.40 -0.62
N GLY A 227 -0.74 27.62 -0.11
CA GLY A 227 -1.86 28.56 0.06
C GLY A 227 -2.65 28.39 1.36
N GLY A 228 -2.17 27.53 2.28
CA GLY A 228 -2.66 27.44 3.66
C GLY A 228 -3.91 26.56 3.83
N GLU A 229 -4.48 26.63 5.03
CA GLU A 229 -5.53 25.69 5.46
C GLU A 229 -6.84 25.78 4.66
N SER A 230 -7.17 26.96 4.09
CA SER A 230 -8.36 27.15 3.26
C SER A 230 -8.34 26.36 1.95
N LYS A 231 -7.14 25.94 1.51
CA LYS A 231 -6.95 25.10 0.31
C LYS A 231 -7.07 23.60 0.60
N TYR A 232 -7.24 23.23 1.86
CA TYR A 232 -7.36 21.84 2.23
C TYR A 232 -8.74 21.28 1.89
N VAL A 233 -8.75 20.13 1.20
CA VAL A 233 -9.94 19.29 1.10
C VAL A 233 -10.24 18.74 2.51
N GLN A 234 -11.41 19.06 3.06
CA GLN A 234 -11.77 18.69 4.42
C GLN A 234 -12.32 17.27 4.52
N LYS A 235 -12.92 16.79 3.42
CA LYS A 235 -13.56 15.48 3.34
C LYS A 235 -13.41 14.87 1.96
N VAL A 236 -13.10 13.57 1.92
CA VAL A 236 -13.11 12.75 0.71
C VAL A 236 -14.15 11.65 0.89
N VAL A 237 -15.01 11.46 -0.10
CA VAL A 237 -16.02 10.40 -0.09
C VAL A 237 -15.83 9.53 -1.32
N TYR A 238 -15.41 8.30 -1.12
CA TYR A 238 -15.43 7.29 -2.17
C TYR A 238 -16.85 6.70 -2.25
N ARG A 239 -17.53 6.92 -3.36
CA ARG A 239 -18.82 6.29 -3.67
C ARG A 239 -18.57 5.07 -4.58
N PHE A 240 -19.19 3.95 -4.25
CA PHE A 240 -19.07 2.72 -5.03
C PHE A 240 -20.22 2.61 -6.03
N ILE A 241 -19.91 2.78 -7.31
CA ILE A 241 -20.86 2.67 -8.43
C ILE A 241 -20.30 1.59 -9.35
N GLN A 242 -20.77 0.36 -9.18
CA GLN A 242 -20.22 -0.81 -9.86
C GLN A 242 -20.43 -0.76 -11.39
N ASN A 243 -21.58 -0.25 -11.83
CA ASN A 243 -21.86 -0.11 -13.26
C ASN A 243 -21.13 1.12 -13.82
N THR A 244 -20.17 0.91 -14.72
CA THR A 244 -19.33 1.96 -15.26
C THR A 244 -20.10 2.95 -16.16
N ASN A 245 -21.20 2.55 -16.78
CA ASN A 245 -22.07 3.45 -17.53
C ASN A 245 -22.82 4.39 -16.58
N SER A 246 -23.32 3.87 -15.44
CA SER A 246 -23.92 4.71 -14.39
C SER A 246 -22.89 5.69 -13.80
N LEU A 247 -21.64 5.25 -13.65
CA LEU A 247 -20.55 6.10 -13.22
C LEU A 247 -20.27 7.21 -14.24
N LEU A 248 -20.22 6.88 -15.53
CA LEU A 248 -20.08 7.85 -16.62
C LEU A 248 -21.18 8.93 -16.56
N VAL A 249 -22.44 8.50 -16.37
CA VAL A 249 -23.58 9.44 -16.23
C VAL A 249 -23.41 10.32 -14.99
N ALA A 250 -22.92 9.77 -13.88
CA ALA A 250 -22.67 10.53 -12.64
C ALA A 250 -21.58 11.59 -12.82
N VAL A 251 -20.51 11.28 -13.56
CA VAL A 251 -19.46 12.26 -13.93
C VAL A 251 -20.04 13.36 -14.81
N ILE A 252 -20.72 12.99 -15.89
CA ILE A 252 -21.33 13.94 -16.82
C ILE A 252 -22.37 14.84 -16.13
N GLY A 253 -23.12 14.28 -15.18
CA GLY A 253 -24.12 15.00 -14.39
C GLY A 253 -23.55 15.89 -13.29
N GLY A 254 -22.23 15.82 -13.01
CA GLY A 254 -21.57 16.63 -11.98
C GLY A 254 -21.88 16.20 -10.55
N SER A 255 -22.31 14.94 -10.34
CA SER A 255 -22.54 14.40 -9.00
C SER A 255 -21.28 13.73 -8.40
N ILE A 256 -20.19 13.73 -9.15
CA ILE A 256 -18.87 13.20 -8.78
C ILE A 256 -17.82 14.23 -9.21
N ASP A 257 -16.91 14.58 -8.30
CA ASP A 257 -15.84 15.55 -8.52
C ASP A 257 -14.60 14.92 -9.18
N ALA A 258 -14.32 13.63 -8.90
CA ALA A 258 -13.20 12.90 -9.46
C ALA A 258 -13.52 11.40 -9.58
N THR A 259 -12.85 10.72 -10.47
CA THR A 259 -12.88 9.26 -10.59
C THR A 259 -11.61 8.64 -10.05
N SER A 260 -11.72 7.41 -9.52
CA SER A 260 -10.56 6.60 -9.16
C SER A 260 -9.91 6.01 -10.42
N SER A 261 -8.66 5.60 -10.31
CA SER A 261 -7.91 4.95 -11.40
C SER A 261 -8.55 3.66 -11.91
N VAL A 262 -9.32 2.99 -11.06
CA VAL A 262 -10.06 1.75 -11.38
C VAL A 262 -11.55 1.99 -11.62
N SER A 263 -11.91 3.11 -12.24
CA SER A 263 -13.31 3.54 -12.42
C SER A 263 -13.79 3.39 -13.86
N LEU A 264 -13.40 4.31 -14.72
CA LEU A 264 -13.78 4.31 -16.13
C LEU A 264 -12.74 3.54 -16.97
N THR A 265 -13.21 2.87 -18.01
CA THR A 265 -12.31 2.27 -19.00
C THR A 265 -11.68 3.35 -19.89
N PHE A 266 -10.59 3.01 -20.56
CA PHE A 266 -9.94 3.90 -21.52
C PHE A 266 -10.91 4.38 -22.62
N ASP A 267 -11.72 3.46 -23.16
CA ASP A 267 -12.72 3.77 -24.19
C ASP A 267 -13.81 4.70 -23.67
N GLN A 268 -14.27 4.51 -22.42
CA GLN A 268 -15.22 5.42 -21.79
C GLN A 268 -14.64 6.82 -21.60
N GLY A 269 -13.35 6.92 -21.21
CA GLY A 269 -12.64 8.19 -21.11
C GLY A 269 -12.54 8.95 -22.44
N ARG A 270 -12.49 8.24 -23.55
CA ARG A 270 -12.47 8.81 -24.92
C ARG A 270 -13.84 8.97 -25.55
N SER A 271 -14.90 8.57 -24.87
CA SER A 271 -16.24 8.64 -25.45
C SER A 271 -16.64 10.07 -25.85
N PRO A 272 -17.27 10.26 -27.02
CA PRO A 272 -17.71 11.59 -27.45
C PRO A 272 -18.65 12.27 -26.47
N GLN A 273 -19.40 11.49 -25.68
CA GLN A 273 -20.31 12.01 -24.66
C GLN A 273 -19.55 12.69 -23.52
N LEU A 274 -18.42 12.12 -23.10
CA LEU A 274 -17.59 12.69 -22.04
C LEU A 274 -16.74 13.85 -22.58
N VAL A 275 -16.04 13.65 -23.71
CA VAL A 275 -15.11 14.62 -24.31
C VAL A 275 -15.82 15.93 -24.68
N ARG A 276 -17.04 15.89 -25.24
CA ARG A 276 -17.80 17.10 -25.61
C ARG A 276 -18.25 17.92 -24.39
N ARG A 277 -18.37 17.31 -23.22
CA ARG A 277 -18.84 17.95 -21.98
C ARG A 277 -17.72 18.35 -21.03
N ALA A 278 -16.48 17.93 -21.32
CA ALA A 278 -15.33 18.24 -20.48
C ALA A 278 -14.98 19.74 -20.41
N PRO A 279 -14.97 20.52 -21.53
CA PRO A 279 -14.49 21.90 -21.51
C PRO A 279 -15.21 22.76 -20.45
N GLY A 280 -14.41 23.35 -19.53
CA GLY A 280 -14.90 24.20 -18.46
C GLY A 280 -15.65 23.50 -17.32
N ARG A 281 -15.70 22.17 -17.32
CA ARG A 281 -16.40 21.40 -16.28
C ARG A 281 -15.49 20.40 -15.55
N PHE A 282 -14.61 19.68 -16.27
CA PHE A 282 -13.66 18.73 -15.73
C PHE A 282 -12.55 18.43 -16.74
N ASP A 283 -11.42 17.96 -16.26
CA ASP A 283 -10.29 17.52 -17.07
C ASP A 283 -10.31 16.00 -17.23
N ILE A 284 -9.87 15.53 -18.40
CA ILE A 284 -9.68 14.10 -18.68
C ILE A 284 -8.18 13.84 -18.81
N TRP A 285 -7.64 13.06 -17.89
CA TRP A 285 -6.23 12.74 -17.85
C TRP A 285 -5.99 11.30 -18.31
N PHE A 286 -5.16 11.13 -19.33
CA PHE A 286 -4.63 9.85 -19.76
C PHE A 286 -3.19 9.77 -19.29
N VAL A 287 -2.94 8.99 -18.27
CA VAL A 287 -1.60 8.84 -17.70
C VAL A 287 -1.05 7.48 -18.12
N PRO A 288 0.13 7.42 -18.77
CA PRO A 288 0.81 6.16 -19.01
C PRO A 288 1.06 5.44 -17.67
N GLY A 289 0.58 4.23 -17.55
CA GLY A 289 0.76 3.40 -16.35
C GLY A 289 1.86 2.36 -16.53
N ALA A 290 2.44 1.95 -15.42
CA ALA A 290 3.34 0.79 -15.37
C ALA A 290 2.58 -0.54 -15.28
N ILE A 291 1.25 -0.50 -15.19
CA ILE A 291 0.40 -1.69 -15.11
C ILE A 291 0.01 -2.09 -16.53
N TRP A 292 0.22 -3.33 -16.85
CA TRP A 292 -0.13 -3.95 -18.13
C TRP A 292 -0.88 -5.25 -17.88
N GLU A 293 -1.82 -5.56 -18.76
CA GLU A 293 -2.58 -6.82 -18.70
C GLU A 293 -1.81 -7.90 -19.47
N HIS A 294 -1.77 -9.08 -18.90
CA HIS A 294 -1.14 -10.27 -19.50
C HIS A 294 -1.85 -11.54 -19.04
N ILE A 295 -1.60 -12.60 -19.80
CA ILE A 295 -2.05 -13.94 -19.45
C ILE A 295 -0.84 -14.73 -18.97
N ASP A 296 -0.86 -15.14 -17.72
CA ASP A 296 0.14 -16.04 -17.16
C ASP A 296 -0.21 -17.49 -17.52
N ILE A 297 0.67 -18.12 -18.28
CA ILE A 297 0.51 -19.51 -18.64
C ILE A 297 1.21 -20.38 -17.61
N ASN A 298 0.46 -21.22 -16.91
CA ASN A 298 1.03 -22.21 -15.99
C ASN A 298 1.92 -23.20 -16.75
N LYS A 299 3.17 -23.32 -16.30
CA LYS A 299 4.20 -24.20 -16.91
C LYS A 299 4.66 -25.33 -16.00
N PHE A 300 4.04 -25.50 -14.83
CA PHE A 300 4.46 -26.52 -13.88
C PHE A 300 4.23 -27.92 -14.42
N GLU A 301 5.32 -28.65 -14.63
CA GLU A 301 5.31 -30.00 -15.18
C GLU A 301 4.52 -31.01 -14.34
N ASN A 302 4.33 -30.74 -13.04
CA ASN A 302 3.56 -31.58 -12.14
C ASN A 302 2.05 -31.37 -12.24
N CYS A 303 1.59 -30.37 -12.99
CA CYS A 303 0.17 -30.11 -13.18
C CYS A 303 -0.36 -30.92 -14.36
N GLN A 304 -1.34 -31.79 -14.14
CA GLN A 304 -1.91 -32.65 -15.20
C GLN A 304 -2.54 -31.83 -16.34
N VAL A 305 -3.27 -30.77 -16.02
CA VAL A 305 -3.87 -29.87 -17.01
C VAL A 305 -2.81 -29.21 -17.92
N VAL A 306 -1.65 -28.86 -17.36
CA VAL A 306 -0.53 -28.30 -18.14
C VAL A 306 0.02 -29.32 -19.14
N LYS A 307 0.09 -30.60 -18.73
CA LYS A 307 0.52 -31.70 -19.61
C LYS A 307 -0.49 -31.96 -20.71
N ASP A 308 -1.77 -32.07 -20.33
CA ASP A 308 -2.86 -32.39 -21.25
C ASP A 308 -3.02 -31.31 -22.34
N LEU A 309 -2.80 -30.05 -21.98
CA LEU A 309 -2.85 -28.91 -22.91
C LEU A 309 -1.49 -28.62 -23.60
N GLY A 310 -0.44 -29.33 -23.25
CA GLY A 310 0.90 -29.11 -23.81
C GLY A 310 1.49 -27.75 -23.46
N LEU A 311 1.04 -27.07 -22.40
CA LEU A 311 1.48 -25.72 -22.04
C LEU A 311 2.94 -25.67 -21.56
N ASN A 312 3.57 -26.79 -21.25
CA ASN A 312 4.98 -26.91 -20.96
C ASN A 312 5.85 -26.93 -22.24
N ASP A 313 5.28 -27.20 -23.42
CA ASP A 313 5.99 -27.10 -24.69
C ASP A 313 6.08 -25.64 -25.18
N LYS A 314 7.31 -25.21 -25.52
CA LYS A 314 7.56 -23.86 -26.05
C LYS A 314 6.79 -23.56 -27.33
N ARG A 315 6.64 -24.55 -28.21
CA ARG A 315 5.94 -24.40 -29.47
C ARG A 315 4.46 -24.14 -29.28
N THR A 316 3.80 -24.85 -28.36
CA THR A 316 2.38 -24.63 -28.01
C THR A 316 2.12 -23.22 -27.48
N ARG A 317 3.10 -22.63 -26.78
CA ARG A 317 2.98 -21.26 -26.24
C ARG A 317 3.29 -20.16 -27.25
N GLN A 318 3.86 -20.50 -28.40
CA GLN A 318 4.20 -19.56 -29.47
C GLN A 318 3.19 -19.60 -30.66
N ALA A 319 2.29 -20.56 -30.66
CA ALA A 319 1.17 -20.66 -31.59
C ALA A 319 -0.04 -19.84 -31.12
#